data_382137b0f078eca75e7b24b678e030c1
#
_entry.id   382137b0f078eca75e7b24b678e030c1
#
_cell.length_a   1.000
_cell.length_b   1.000
_cell.length_c   1.000
_cell.angle_alpha   90.00
_cell.angle_beta   90.00
_cell.angle_gamma   90.00
#
_symmetry.space_group_name_H-M   'P 1'
#
loop_
_entity.id
_entity.type
_entity.pdbx_description
1 polymer ?
#
loop_
_entity_poly.entity_id
_entity_poly.type
_entity_poly.pdbx_seq_one_letter_code
_entity_poly.pdbx_strand_id
1 'polypeptide(L)'
;VKKKHWQGWGPGEPAEQHYLVQPRALAGGGDVRHVSEFLRASGWRDKSKTGGPLLMESPDRTVRVAYDPYILPGGWTIHGQADGLNGAWTANLGRQTPVEIVAGMTDALTRPRSAHAPNVWAPLQEQNWHTRSEGEHYTATSPDGTAWMQYHHSPDGTAMWWTGAKDQQGNGWTANFTPNTPMHLVQALSAELANPDPVMRPRGRVPHSAQIRTWSVSVTPSQLSAWQQARITAARAATWAQGSARSTRPRTTARTHTPAGGARTRR
;
A
#
# COMPACT_ATOMS: atom_id res chain seq x y z
N VAL A 1 14.93 27.34 31.36
CA VAL A 1 14.18 26.30 30.62
C VAL A 1 14.77 24.96 31.02
N LYS A 2 14.09 24.21 31.90
CA LYS A 2 14.51 22.86 32.33
C LYS A 2 14.34 21.92 31.15
N LYS A 3 15.43 21.42 30.55
CA LYS A 3 15.43 20.31 29.61
C LYS A 3 14.78 19.10 30.32
N LYS A 4 13.56 18.69 29.93
CA LYS A 4 13.02 17.39 30.31
C LYS A 4 13.94 16.33 29.75
N HIS A 5 14.75 15.70 30.62
CA HIS A 5 15.47 14.49 30.28
C HIS A 5 14.44 13.44 29.87
N TRP A 6 14.49 13.01 28.64
CA TRP A 6 13.75 11.86 28.17
C TRP A 6 14.30 10.63 28.91
N GLN A 7 13.62 10.21 29.96
CA GLN A 7 13.91 8.93 30.60
C GLN A 7 13.42 7.86 29.62
N GLY A 8 14.34 7.15 29.00
CA GLY A 8 14.03 5.99 28.19
C GLY A 8 13.18 5.02 29.00
N TRP A 9 12.24 4.40 28.35
CA TRP A 9 11.36 3.36 28.90
C TRP A 9 12.24 2.27 29.53
N GLY A 10 12.27 2.19 30.86
CA GLY A 10 13.07 1.26 31.62
C GLY A 10 12.31 -0.03 31.98
N PRO A 11 12.97 -1.02 32.62
CA PRO A 11 12.31 -2.19 33.14
C PRO A 11 11.25 -1.77 34.17
N GLY A 12 9.96 -1.99 33.84
CA GLY A 12 8.80 -1.53 34.63
C GLY A 12 7.78 -0.72 33.83
N GLU A 13 7.99 -0.55 32.52
CA GLU A 13 7.02 0.07 31.64
C GLU A 13 5.67 -0.69 31.66
N PRO A 14 4.51 -0.02 31.94
CA PRO A 14 3.24 -0.71 31.98
C PRO A 14 2.88 -1.24 30.61
N ALA A 15 2.53 -2.50 30.54
CA ALA A 15 2.05 -3.12 29.32
C ALA A 15 0.61 -2.64 29.03
N GLU A 16 0.35 -2.31 27.80
CA GLU A 16 -0.97 -1.94 27.30
C GLU A 16 -1.68 -3.15 26.70
N GLN A 17 -2.98 -3.26 26.93
CA GLN A 17 -3.76 -4.32 26.33
C GLN A 17 -4.06 -4.01 24.87
N HIS A 18 -3.61 -4.89 24.00
CA HIS A 18 -3.91 -4.92 22.57
C HIS A 18 -4.64 -6.21 22.21
N TYR A 19 -5.17 -6.27 21.01
CA TYR A 19 -5.83 -7.45 20.47
C TYR A 19 -5.26 -7.79 19.10
N LEU A 20 -4.96 -9.06 18.89
CA LEU A 20 -4.78 -9.61 17.55
C LEU A 20 -6.17 -9.85 16.96
N VAL A 21 -6.43 -9.35 15.78
CA VAL A 21 -7.73 -9.34 15.11
C VAL A 21 -7.65 -10.09 13.79
N GLN A 22 -8.58 -11.02 13.57
CA GLN A 22 -8.71 -11.82 12.35
C GLN A 22 -10.22 -11.99 12.00
N PRO A 23 -10.63 -11.96 10.73
CA PRO A 23 -9.79 -11.75 9.54
C PRO A 23 -9.28 -10.32 9.46
N ARG A 24 -8.08 -10.16 8.86
CA ARG A 24 -7.44 -8.85 8.64
C ARG A 24 -8.38 -7.87 7.97
N ALA A 25 -9.12 -8.32 6.98
CA ALA A 25 -10.02 -7.49 6.18
C ALA A 25 -11.11 -6.78 7.00
N LEU A 26 -11.51 -7.31 8.15
CA LEU A 26 -12.49 -6.71 9.06
C LEU A 26 -11.89 -5.96 10.25
N ALA A 27 -10.57 -5.80 10.32
CA ALA A 27 -9.89 -5.27 11.50
C ALA A 27 -9.98 -3.73 11.67
N GLY A 28 -10.70 -3.03 10.78
CA GLY A 28 -10.83 -1.57 10.81
C GLY A 28 -9.56 -0.83 10.40
N GLY A 29 -9.66 0.50 10.26
CA GLY A 29 -8.66 1.34 9.59
C GLY A 29 -7.23 1.32 10.17
N GLY A 30 -7.08 1.18 11.49
CA GLY A 30 -5.75 1.16 12.13
C GLY A 30 -5.09 2.55 12.27
N ASP A 31 -3.77 2.58 12.42
CA ASP A 31 -2.99 3.81 12.59
C ASP A 31 -2.37 4.25 11.25
N VAL A 32 -2.79 5.40 10.74
CA VAL A 32 -2.32 5.97 9.47
C VAL A 32 -0.80 6.18 9.42
N ARG A 33 -0.13 6.29 10.59
CA ARG A 33 1.33 6.40 10.69
C ARG A 33 2.05 5.16 10.13
N HIS A 34 1.39 4.02 10.14
CA HIS A 34 1.90 2.80 9.53
C HIS A 34 2.28 2.99 8.05
N VAL A 35 1.50 3.77 7.30
CA VAL A 35 1.78 4.13 5.90
C VAL A 35 2.69 5.36 5.83
N SER A 36 2.34 6.46 6.51
CA SER A 36 3.03 7.73 6.32
C SER A 36 4.49 7.72 6.76
N GLU A 37 4.82 7.03 7.87
CA GLU A 37 6.21 6.93 8.34
C GLU A 37 7.06 6.03 7.45
N PHE A 38 6.48 4.96 6.91
CA PHE A 38 7.16 4.13 5.92
C PHE A 38 7.47 4.91 4.64
N LEU A 39 6.49 5.62 4.08
CA LEU A 39 6.69 6.45 2.89
C LEU A 39 7.73 7.53 3.15
N ARG A 40 7.69 8.20 4.31
CA ARG A 40 8.68 9.20 4.70
C ARG A 40 10.09 8.58 4.79
N ALA A 41 10.22 7.38 5.38
CA ALA A 41 11.47 6.63 5.45
C ALA A 41 11.99 6.21 4.06
N SER A 42 11.08 6.03 3.10
CA SER A 42 11.39 5.74 1.69
C SER A 42 11.66 7.01 0.85
N GLY A 43 11.82 8.18 1.48
CA GLY A 43 12.17 9.43 0.80
C GLY A 43 10.99 10.24 0.26
N TRP A 44 9.76 9.87 0.59
CA TRP A 44 8.58 10.66 0.22
C TRP A 44 8.48 11.94 1.05
N ARG A 45 7.90 12.97 0.45
CA ARG A 45 7.74 14.28 1.08
C ARG A 45 6.37 14.41 1.72
N ASP A 46 6.36 14.84 2.98
CA ASP A 46 5.13 15.20 3.66
C ASP A 46 4.69 16.61 3.20
N LYS A 47 3.51 16.68 2.66
CA LYS A 47 2.84 17.90 2.18
C LYS A 47 1.58 18.22 2.98
N SER A 48 1.36 17.51 4.09
CA SER A 48 0.22 17.73 4.97
C SER A 48 0.23 19.14 5.55
N LYS A 49 -0.96 19.72 5.68
CA LYS A 49 -1.14 21.00 6.40
C LYS A 49 -1.66 20.71 7.80
N THR A 50 -1.30 21.53 8.77
CA THR A 50 -1.81 21.42 10.14
C THR A 50 -3.34 21.45 10.12
N GLY A 51 -3.96 20.43 10.73
CA GLY A 51 -5.42 20.27 10.76
C GLY A 51 -6.07 19.81 9.44
N GLY A 52 -5.28 19.59 8.39
CA GLY A 52 -5.75 19.09 7.10
C GLY A 52 -5.52 17.57 6.92
N PRO A 53 -5.87 17.03 5.75
CA PRO A 53 -5.62 15.64 5.42
C PRO A 53 -4.12 15.32 5.37
N LEU A 54 -3.78 14.05 5.63
CA LEU A 54 -2.46 13.54 5.34
C LEU A 54 -2.22 13.62 3.83
N LEU A 55 -1.06 14.12 3.42
CA LEU A 55 -0.65 14.17 2.01
C LEU A 55 0.84 13.85 1.87
N MET A 56 1.14 12.74 1.21
CA MET A 56 2.50 12.29 0.89
C MET A 56 2.73 12.38 -0.62
N GLU A 57 3.89 12.88 -1.03
CA GLU A 57 4.29 13.02 -2.44
C GLU A 57 5.57 12.24 -2.70
N SER A 58 5.59 11.43 -3.77
CA SER A 58 6.76 10.64 -4.17
C SER A 58 7.97 11.53 -4.50
N PRO A 59 9.20 11.01 -4.42
CA PRO A 59 10.42 11.78 -4.71
C PRO A 59 10.44 12.40 -6.11
N ASP A 60 9.88 11.69 -7.09
CA ASP A 60 9.74 12.12 -8.49
C ASP A 60 8.48 12.95 -8.77
N ARG A 61 7.61 13.13 -7.75
CA ARG A 61 6.33 13.85 -7.81
C ARG A 61 5.26 13.23 -8.71
N THR A 62 5.44 11.99 -9.13
CA THR A 62 4.49 11.31 -10.03
C THR A 62 3.32 10.68 -9.29
N VAL A 63 3.48 10.39 -7.99
CA VAL A 63 2.45 9.75 -7.18
C VAL A 63 2.18 10.55 -5.90
N ARG A 64 0.90 10.64 -5.54
CA ARG A 64 0.43 11.20 -4.26
C ARG A 64 -0.41 10.20 -3.51
N VAL A 65 -0.22 10.11 -2.21
CA VAL A 65 -1.00 9.32 -1.27
C VAL A 65 -1.62 10.28 -0.28
N ALA A 66 -2.95 10.29 -0.20
CA ALA A 66 -3.70 11.13 0.71
C ALA A 66 -4.60 10.28 1.61
N TYR A 67 -4.84 10.75 2.83
CA TYR A 67 -5.86 10.22 3.73
C TYR A 67 -6.67 11.37 4.32
N ASP A 68 -7.97 11.34 4.08
CA ASP A 68 -8.90 12.32 4.64
C ASP A 68 -10.01 11.60 5.43
N PRO A 69 -10.04 11.73 6.76
CA PRO A 69 -11.08 11.12 7.57
C PRO A 69 -12.38 11.94 7.62
N TYR A 70 -12.38 13.19 7.13
CA TYR A 70 -13.47 14.15 7.34
C TYR A 70 -14.42 14.27 6.15
N ILE A 71 -13.93 14.04 4.94
CA ILE A 71 -14.76 14.06 3.72
C ILE A 71 -15.51 12.71 3.61
N LEU A 72 -16.80 12.73 3.32
CA LEU A 72 -17.57 11.51 3.06
C LEU A 72 -17.48 11.14 1.57
N PRO A 73 -17.20 9.87 1.26
CA PRO A 73 -17.07 8.71 2.16
C PRO A 73 -15.76 8.64 2.97
N GLY A 74 -14.79 9.51 2.71
CA GLY A 74 -13.50 9.58 3.42
C GLY A 74 -12.59 8.37 3.13
N GLY A 75 -11.35 8.48 3.57
CA GLY A 75 -10.39 7.38 3.46
C GLY A 75 -9.14 7.73 2.67
N TRP A 76 -8.59 6.74 1.99
CA TRP A 76 -7.36 6.85 1.24
C TRP A 76 -7.61 7.13 -0.23
N THR A 77 -6.83 8.04 -0.80
CA THR A 77 -6.75 8.26 -2.24
C THR A 77 -5.28 8.18 -2.64
N ILE A 78 -4.99 7.31 -3.60
CA ILE A 78 -3.67 7.20 -4.22
C ILE A 78 -3.84 7.62 -5.67
N HIS A 79 -3.10 8.65 -6.08
CA HIS A 79 -3.18 9.19 -7.43
C HIS A 79 -1.81 9.14 -8.10
N GLY A 80 -1.75 8.54 -9.28
CA GLY A 80 -0.57 8.54 -10.14
C GLY A 80 -0.80 9.38 -11.38
N GLN A 81 0.19 10.20 -11.74
CA GLN A 81 0.16 11.00 -12.97
C GLN A 81 0.35 10.11 -14.20
N ALA A 82 -0.10 10.56 -15.34
CA ALA A 82 0.21 9.93 -16.63
C ALA A 82 1.72 9.97 -16.89
N ASP A 83 2.26 8.87 -17.41
CA ASP A 83 3.66 8.74 -17.81
C ASP A 83 3.74 8.38 -19.30
N GLY A 84 3.71 9.23 -20.23
CA GLY A 84 3.88 9.03 -21.66
C GLY A 84 3.25 7.78 -22.31
N LEU A 85 3.24 6.65 -21.62
CA LEU A 85 2.70 5.36 -22.06
C LEU A 85 1.41 4.97 -21.36
N ASN A 86 1.25 5.37 -20.09
CA ASN A 86 0.10 5.02 -19.25
C ASN A 86 -0.67 6.28 -18.88
N GLY A 87 -1.99 6.22 -18.91
CA GLY A 87 -2.85 7.29 -18.44
C GLY A 87 -2.73 7.49 -16.91
N ALA A 88 -3.19 8.64 -16.45
CA ALA A 88 -3.33 8.88 -15.01
C ALA A 88 -4.27 7.85 -14.39
N TRP A 89 -4.03 7.51 -13.13
CA TRP A 89 -4.81 6.53 -12.40
C TRP A 89 -5.11 6.97 -10.98
N THR A 90 -6.15 6.40 -10.41
CA THR A 90 -6.56 6.66 -9.03
C THR A 90 -7.03 5.37 -8.38
N ALA A 91 -6.62 5.18 -7.14
CA ALA A 91 -7.15 4.16 -6.25
C ALA A 91 -7.80 4.86 -5.04
N ASN A 92 -9.06 4.56 -4.78
CA ASN A 92 -9.78 5.06 -3.62
C ASN A 92 -10.09 3.88 -2.69
N LEU A 93 -9.74 4.01 -1.41
CA LEU A 93 -9.98 2.98 -0.40
C LEU A 93 -10.71 3.63 0.79
N GLY A 94 -11.80 3.02 1.20
CA GLY A 94 -12.64 3.55 2.29
C GLY A 94 -11.89 3.73 3.60
N ARG A 95 -12.39 4.61 4.46
CA ARG A 95 -11.78 4.97 5.75
C ARG A 95 -11.52 3.75 6.67
N GLN A 96 -12.37 2.74 6.58
CA GLN A 96 -12.25 1.52 7.39
C GLN A 96 -11.34 0.45 6.77
N THR A 97 -10.74 0.71 5.61
CA THR A 97 -9.75 -0.21 5.03
C THR A 97 -8.59 -0.37 6.01
N PRO A 98 -8.26 -1.60 6.42
CA PRO A 98 -7.14 -1.85 7.30
C PRO A 98 -5.85 -1.26 6.73
N VAL A 99 -5.14 -0.51 7.55
CA VAL A 99 -3.94 0.23 7.13
C VAL A 99 -2.85 -0.72 6.59
N GLU A 100 -2.85 -1.97 7.01
CA GLU A 100 -1.93 -3.01 6.52
C GLU A 100 -2.22 -3.36 5.05
N ILE A 101 -3.51 -3.38 4.64
CA ILE A 101 -3.92 -3.60 3.25
C ILE A 101 -3.51 -2.40 2.39
N VAL A 102 -3.72 -1.18 2.90
CA VAL A 102 -3.23 0.04 2.23
C VAL A 102 -1.72 0.02 2.12
N ALA A 103 -1.01 -0.41 3.17
CA ALA A 103 0.44 -0.52 3.21
C ALA A 103 0.97 -1.47 2.13
N GLY A 104 0.31 -2.59 1.88
CA GLY A 104 0.69 -3.49 0.79
C GLY A 104 0.82 -2.75 -0.54
N MET A 105 -0.18 -1.96 -0.90
CA MET A 105 -0.19 -1.16 -2.12
C MET A 105 0.85 -0.03 -2.09
N THR A 106 0.94 0.73 -0.98
CA THR A 106 1.86 1.86 -0.89
C THR A 106 3.33 1.44 -0.79
N ASP A 107 3.62 0.31 -0.15
CA ASP A 107 4.96 -0.25 -0.10
C ASP A 107 5.44 -0.70 -1.49
N ALA A 108 4.53 -1.23 -2.31
CA ALA A 108 4.84 -1.62 -3.69
C ALA A 108 5.22 -0.42 -4.57
N LEU A 109 4.76 0.80 -4.25
CA LEU A 109 5.20 2.03 -4.92
C LEU A 109 6.68 2.34 -4.70
N THR A 110 7.26 1.85 -3.63
CA THR A 110 8.67 2.14 -3.26
C THR A 110 9.64 1.04 -3.72
N ARG A 111 9.13 -0.11 -4.16
CA ARG A 111 9.93 -1.26 -4.58
C ARG A 111 10.19 -1.26 -6.09
N PRO A 112 11.31 -1.84 -6.54
CA PRO A 112 11.50 -2.12 -7.96
C PRO A 112 10.40 -3.03 -8.48
N ARG A 113 9.92 -2.76 -9.70
CA ARG A 113 8.94 -3.64 -10.35
C ARG A 113 9.59 -4.98 -10.66
N SER A 114 8.84 -6.07 -10.45
CA SER A 114 9.23 -7.40 -10.90
C SER A 114 9.36 -7.44 -12.42
N ALA A 115 10.28 -8.26 -12.93
CA ALA A 115 10.37 -8.57 -14.35
C ALA A 115 9.21 -9.46 -14.85
N HIS A 116 8.52 -10.14 -13.92
CA HIS A 116 7.39 -11.01 -14.26
C HIS A 116 6.09 -10.20 -14.30
N ALA A 117 5.18 -10.57 -15.19
CA ALA A 117 3.85 -10.01 -15.25
C ALA A 117 3.10 -10.27 -13.91
N PRO A 118 2.47 -9.25 -13.33
CA PRO A 118 1.75 -9.42 -12.08
C PRO A 118 0.50 -10.30 -12.28
N ASN A 119 0.30 -11.25 -11.35
CA ASN A 119 -0.92 -12.04 -11.28
C ASN A 119 -1.70 -11.67 -10.02
N VAL A 120 -2.75 -10.87 -10.19
CA VAL A 120 -3.58 -10.36 -9.09
C VAL A 120 -4.30 -11.47 -8.33
N TRP A 121 -4.65 -12.56 -9.04
CA TRP A 121 -5.46 -13.65 -8.49
C TRP A 121 -4.63 -14.69 -7.73
N ALA A 122 -3.33 -14.81 -8.01
CA ALA A 122 -2.48 -15.83 -7.39
C ALA A 122 -2.49 -15.77 -5.86
N PRO A 123 -2.30 -14.61 -5.18
CA PRO A 123 -2.34 -14.58 -3.72
C PRO A 123 -3.69 -15.01 -3.13
N LEU A 124 -4.79 -14.72 -3.83
CA LEU A 124 -6.13 -15.12 -3.40
C LEU A 124 -6.33 -16.64 -3.54
N GLN A 125 -5.90 -17.20 -4.68
CA GLN A 125 -5.98 -18.63 -4.94
C GLN A 125 -5.11 -19.45 -3.97
N GLU A 126 -3.91 -18.97 -3.63
CA GLU A 126 -3.02 -19.58 -2.63
C GLU A 126 -3.66 -19.65 -1.23
N GLN A 127 -4.59 -18.74 -0.93
CA GLN A 127 -5.36 -18.71 0.31
C GLN A 127 -6.76 -19.32 0.15
N ASN A 128 -6.98 -20.16 -0.86
CA ASN A 128 -8.23 -20.88 -1.13
C ASN A 128 -9.46 -19.98 -1.29
N TRP A 129 -9.31 -18.80 -1.86
CA TRP A 129 -10.45 -17.96 -2.20
C TRP A 129 -11.27 -18.60 -3.33
N HIS A 130 -12.57 -18.49 -3.24
CA HIS A 130 -13.49 -18.97 -4.28
C HIS A 130 -13.48 -18.02 -5.46
N THR A 131 -12.96 -18.47 -6.59
CA THR A 131 -12.90 -17.68 -7.81
C THR A 131 -14.01 -18.10 -8.78
N ARG A 132 -14.63 -17.11 -9.42
CA ARG A 132 -15.66 -17.29 -10.45
C ARG A 132 -15.39 -16.36 -11.62
N SER A 133 -15.61 -16.87 -12.84
CA SER A 133 -15.53 -16.09 -14.08
C SER A 133 -16.85 -16.23 -14.81
N GLU A 134 -17.50 -15.10 -15.14
CA GLU A 134 -18.72 -15.04 -15.91
C GLU A 134 -18.59 -13.98 -17.00
N GLY A 135 -18.33 -14.41 -18.24
CA GLY A 135 -18.04 -13.49 -19.34
C GLY A 135 -16.83 -12.61 -19.03
N GLU A 136 -17.04 -11.31 -18.97
CA GLU A 136 -16.00 -10.30 -18.66
C GLU A 136 -15.90 -9.95 -17.18
N HIS A 137 -16.63 -10.66 -16.33
CA HIS A 137 -16.58 -10.49 -14.87
C HIS A 137 -15.74 -11.58 -14.22
N TYR A 138 -14.78 -11.18 -13.41
CA TYR A 138 -13.98 -12.07 -12.58
C TYR A 138 -14.19 -11.68 -11.12
N THR A 139 -14.48 -12.67 -10.28
CA THR A 139 -14.70 -12.44 -8.86
C THR A 139 -13.89 -13.44 -8.02
N ALA A 140 -13.41 -13.00 -6.88
CA ALA A 140 -12.87 -13.85 -5.84
C ALA A 140 -13.51 -13.47 -4.51
N THR A 141 -13.89 -14.48 -3.72
CA THR A 141 -14.49 -14.30 -2.39
C THR A 141 -13.70 -15.11 -1.38
N SER A 142 -13.41 -14.52 -0.22
CA SER A 142 -12.71 -15.19 0.87
C SER A 142 -13.47 -16.42 1.36
N PRO A 143 -12.77 -17.44 1.93
CA PRO A 143 -13.43 -18.67 2.42
C PRO A 143 -14.51 -18.42 3.47
N ASP A 144 -14.40 -17.33 4.24
CA ASP A 144 -15.38 -16.92 5.26
C ASP A 144 -16.49 -16.00 4.70
N GLY A 145 -16.43 -15.66 3.40
CA GLY A 145 -17.40 -14.81 2.72
C GLY A 145 -17.35 -13.33 3.10
N THR A 146 -16.39 -12.89 3.91
CA THR A 146 -16.33 -11.50 4.42
C THR A 146 -15.65 -10.53 3.49
N ALA A 147 -14.71 -10.98 2.66
CA ALA A 147 -13.96 -10.15 1.75
C ALA A 147 -14.11 -10.62 0.30
N TRP A 148 -13.96 -9.69 -0.61
CA TRP A 148 -14.12 -9.97 -2.03
C TRP A 148 -13.22 -9.07 -2.88
N MET A 149 -12.93 -9.54 -4.10
CA MET A 149 -12.25 -8.79 -5.15
C MET A 149 -12.93 -9.06 -6.48
N GLN A 150 -13.15 -8.02 -7.28
CA GLN A 150 -13.83 -8.09 -8.58
C GLN A 150 -13.05 -7.31 -9.63
N TYR A 151 -13.05 -7.86 -10.82
CA TYR A 151 -12.59 -7.21 -12.03
C TYR A 151 -13.71 -7.25 -13.06
N HIS A 152 -14.00 -6.12 -13.65
CA HIS A 152 -14.95 -5.99 -14.72
C HIS A 152 -14.28 -5.34 -15.92
N HIS A 153 -14.44 -5.95 -17.07
CA HIS A 153 -14.04 -5.39 -18.34
C HIS A 153 -15.31 -5.11 -19.16
N SER A 154 -15.55 -3.84 -19.44
CA SER A 154 -16.73 -3.43 -20.23
C SER A 154 -16.46 -3.55 -21.74
N PRO A 155 -17.49 -3.75 -22.57
CA PRO A 155 -17.37 -3.85 -24.04
C PRO A 155 -16.74 -2.59 -24.67
N ASP A 156 -16.82 -1.43 -24.02
CA ASP A 156 -16.18 -0.18 -24.45
C ASP A 156 -14.67 -0.12 -24.17
N GLY A 157 -14.09 -1.20 -23.63
CA GLY A 157 -12.68 -1.31 -23.30
C GLY A 157 -12.30 -0.75 -21.93
N THR A 158 -13.27 -0.22 -21.15
CA THR A 158 -12.99 0.18 -19.77
C THR A 158 -12.89 -1.02 -18.86
N ALA A 159 -11.84 -1.03 -18.03
CA ALA A 159 -11.59 -2.08 -17.07
C ALA A 159 -11.50 -1.49 -15.66
N MET A 160 -12.19 -2.05 -14.71
CA MET A 160 -12.18 -1.55 -13.34
C MET A 160 -12.00 -2.69 -12.33
N TRP A 161 -11.33 -2.36 -11.25
CA TRP A 161 -11.19 -3.22 -10.10
C TRP A 161 -11.99 -2.68 -8.94
N TRP A 162 -12.70 -3.56 -8.25
CA TRP A 162 -13.34 -3.31 -6.98
C TRP A 162 -12.93 -4.35 -5.97
N THR A 163 -12.82 -3.95 -4.73
CA THR A 163 -12.59 -4.86 -3.62
C THR A 163 -13.20 -4.30 -2.35
N GLY A 164 -13.35 -5.15 -1.37
CA GLY A 164 -13.86 -4.72 -0.08
C GLY A 164 -14.02 -5.87 0.89
N ALA A 165 -14.44 -5.49 2.08
CA ALA A 165 -14.87 -6.44 3.10
C ALA A 165 -16.06 -5.86 3.86
N LYS A 166 -16.98 -6.73 4.25
CA LYS A 166 -18.13 -6.38 5.07
C LYS A 166 -18.54 -7.55 5.96
N ASP A 167 -19.00 -7.22 7.14
CA ASP A 167 -19.62 -8.19 8.03
C ASP A 167 -21.09 -8.45 7.66
N GLN A 168 -21.75 -9.33 8.39
CA GLN A 168 -23.17 -9.67 8.17
C GLN A 168 -24.12 -8.49 8.40
N GLN A 169 -23.71 -7.49 9.16
CA GLN A 169 -24.45 -6.26 9.39
C GLN A 169 -24.21 -5.21 8.31
N GLY A 170 -23.30 -5.47 7.36
CA GLY A 170 -22.94 -4.55 6.30
C GLY A 170 -21.87 -3.52 6.68
N ASN A 171 -21.30 -3.61 7.90
CA ASN A 171 -20.19 -2.75 8.28
C ASN A 171 -18.91 -3.20 7.58
N GLY A 172 -18.17 -2.25 7.04
CA GLY A 172 -16.94 -2.59 6.32
C GLY A 172 -16.42 -1.44 5.49
N TRP A 173 -15.75 -1.79 4.41
CA TRP A 173 -15.14 -0.85 3.50
C TRP A 173 -15.18 -1.36 2.06
N THR A 174 -15.01 -0.43 1.13
CA THR A 174 -14.85 -0.73 -0.30
C THR A 174 -13.68 0.06 -0.84
N ALA A 175 -13.10 -0.45 -1.93
CA ALA A 175 -12.09 0.23 -2.72
C ALA A 175 -12.37 0.08 -4.20
N ASN A 176 -11.98 1.07 -4.99
CA ASN A 176 -12.04 1.03 -6.44
C ASN A 176 -10.74 1.55 -7.06
N PHE A 177 -10.45 1.07 -8.27
CA PHE A 177 -9.24 1.40 -9.00
C PHE A 177 -9.60 1.70 -10.44
N THR A 178 -9.10 2.81 -10.95
CA THR A 178 -9.30 3.18 -12.36
C THR A 178 -8.53 2.22 -13.31
N PRO A 179 -8.91 2.15 -14.59
CA PRO A 179 -8.34 1.20 -15.56
C PRO A 179 -6.81 1.21 -15.65
N ASN A 180 -6.20 2.39 -15.56
CA ASN A 180 -4.76 2.56 -15.70
C ASN A 180 -3.98 2.30 -14.41
N THR A 181 -4.62 1.83 -13.34
CA THR A 181 -3.92 1.49 -12.09
C THR A 181 -2.92 0.37 -12.35
N PRO A 182 -1.63 0.55 -12.02
CA PRO A 182 -0.62 -0.45 -12.29
C PRO A 182 -0.93 -1.78 -11.63
N MET A 183 -0.97 -2.86 -12.40
CA MET A 183 -1.38 -4.19 -11.95
C MET A 183 -0.56 -4.74 -10.78
N HIS A 184 0.72 -4.40 -10.68
CA HIS A 184 1.56 -4.82 -9.55
C HIS A 184 1.10 -4.21 -8.21
N LEU A 185 0.47 -3.04 -8.24
CA LEU A 185 -0.12 -2.41 -7.04
C LEU A 185 -1.40 -3.12 -6.62
N VAL A 186 -2.23 -3.50 -7.60
CA VAL A 186 -3.45 -4.28 -7.36
C VAL A 186 -3.09 -5.67 -6.83
N GLN A 187 -2.03 -6.32 -7.38
CA GLN A 187 -1.52 -7.58 -6.86
C GLN A 187 -0.99 -7.45 -5.42
N ALA A 188 -0.26 -6.39 -5.11
CA ALA A 188 0.25 -6.18 -3.76
C ALA A 188 -0.88 -5.98 -2.75
N LEU A 189 -1.95 -5.28 -3.14
CA LEU A 189 -3.15 -5.15 -2.33
C LEU A 189 -3.86 -6.50 -2.16
N SER A 190 -4.01 -7.29 -3.22
CA SER A 190 -4.64 -8.61 -3.14
C SER A 190 -3.88 -9.56 -2.21
N ALA A 191 -2.54 -9.49 -2.21
CA ALA A 191 -1.71 -10.26 -1.30
C ALA A 191 -1.96 -9.91 0.18
N GLU A 192 -2.07 -8.62 0.50
CA GLU A 192 -2.39 -8.20 1.87
C GLU A 192 -3.84 -8.45 2.25
N LEU A 193 -4.76 -8.37 1.29
CA LEU A 193 -6.18 -8.71 1.50
C LEU A 193 -6.35 -10.19 1.84
N ALA A 194 -5.60 -11.07 1.17
CA ALA A 194 -5.62 -12.51 1.36
C ALA A 194 -4.76 -13.00 2.55
N ASN A 195 -3.90 -12.14 3.08
CA ASN A 195 -2.97 -12.51 4.14
C ASN A 195 -3.72 -12.96 5.41
N PRO A 196 -3.54 -14.23 5.85
CA PRO A 196 -4.26 -14.78 6.98
C PRO A 196 -3.74 -14.28 8.34
N ASP A 197 -2.59 -13.63 8.38
CA ASP A 197 -2.00 -13.17 9.63
C ASP A 197 -2.90 -12.14 10.34
N PRO A 198 -3.13 -12.29 11.64
CA PRO A 198 -3.90 -11.32 12.39
C PRO A 198 -3.17 -9.97 12.45
N VAL A 199 -3.92 -8.91 12.60
CA VAL A 199 -3.38 -7.56 12.83
C VAL A 199 -3.66 -7.09 14.24
N MET A 200 -2.76 -6.28 14.77
CA MET A 200 -2.88 -5.78 16.13
C MET A 200 -3.68 -4.48 16.18
N ARG A 201 -4.60 -4.39 17.15
CA ARG A 201 -5.38 -3.18 17.44
C ARG A 201 -5.35 -2.87 18.93
N PRO A 202 -5.20 -1.61 19.33
CA PRO A 202 -5.31 -1.23 20.73
C PRO A 202 -6.73 -1.45 21.25
N ARG A 203 -6.86 -1.63 22.56
CA ARG A 203 -8.17 -1.71 23.22
C ARG A 203 -9.03 -0.51 22.86
N GLY A 204 -10.29 -0.76 22.47
CA GLY A 204 -11.23 0.29 22.03
C GLY A 204 -11.14 0.68 20.56
N ARG A 205 -10.23 0.06 19.79
CA ARG A 205 -10.14 0.21 18.32
C ARG A 205 -10.50 -1.06 17.56
N VAL A 206 -10.86 -2.12 18.27
CA VAL A 206 -11.33 -3.38 17.66
C VAL A 206 -12.78 -3.16 17.19
N PRO A 207 -13.10 -3.42 15.93
CA PRO A 207 -14.47 -3.36 15.43
C PRO A 207 -15.36 -4.41 16.12
N HIS A 208 -16.63 -4.10 16.29
CA HIS A 208 -17.62 -5.02 16.85
C HIS A 208 -18.26 -5.82 15.71
N SER A 209 -17.91 -7.10 15.58
CA SER A 209 -18.52 -8.00 14.62
C SER A 209 -18.42 -9.44 15.11
N ALA A 210 -19.46 -10.23 14.91
CA ALA A 210 -19.47 -11.66 15.24
C ALA A 210 -18.51 -12.49 14.36
N GLN A 211 -18.07 -11.94 13.22
CA GLN A 211 -17.16 -12.61 12.30
C GLN A 211 -15.69 -12.32 12.62
N ILE A 212 -15.42 -11.47 13.61
CA ILE A 212 -14.06 -11.17 14.06
C ILE A 212 -13.67 -12.10 15.22
N ARG A 213 -12.49 -12.69 15.11
CA ARG A 213 -11.82 -13.42 16.21
C ARG A 213 -10.75 -12.52 16.79
N THR A 214 -10.66 -12.51 18.13
CA THR A 214 -9.67 -11.69 18.82
C THR A 214 -8.95 -12.47 19.90
N TRP A 215 -7.67 -12.18 20.08
CA TRP A 215 -6.84 -12.69 21.17
C TRP A 215 -6.20 -11.50 21.86
N SER A 216 -6.32 -11.44 23.17
CA SER A 216 -5.66 -10.37 23.94
C SER A 216 -4.16 -10.61 24.04
N VAL A 217 -3.39 -9.55 23.87
CA VAL A 217 -1.94 -9.54 24.05
C VAL A 217 -1.56 -8.31 24.87
N SER A 218 -0.59 -8.48 25.77
CA SER A 218 -0.02 -7.38 26.53
C SER A 218 1.27 -6.93 25.83
N VAL A 219 1.36 -5.67 25.46
CA VAL A 219 2.46 -5.13 24.68
C VAL A 219 2.95 -3.84 25.35
N THR A 220 4.26 -3.71 25.52
CA THR A 220 4.83 -2.48 26.03
C THR A 220 4.98 -1.43 24.91
N PRO A 221 4.89 -0.13 25.19
CA PRO A 221 5.15 0.93 24.22
C PRO A 221 6.52 0.79 23.54
N SER A 222 7.53 0.29 24.26
CA SER A 222 8.86 0.01 23.70
C SER A 222 8.82 -1.09 22.62
N GLN A 223 8.04 -2.16 22.82
CA GLN A 223 7.87 -3.21 21.81
C GLN A 223 7.16 -2.69 20.56
N LEU A 224 6.08 -1.89 20.73
CA LEU A 224 5.39 -1.24 19.61
C LEU A 224 6.34 -0.34 18.81
N SER A 225 7.12 0.46 19.53
CA SER A 225 8.13 1.33 18.93
C SER A 225 9.20 0.52 18.18
N ALA A 226 9.68 -0.57 18.75
CA ALA A 226 10.69 -1.43 18.12
C ALA A 226 10.18 -2.04 16.81
N TRP A 227 8.94 -2.54 16.75
CA TRP A 227 8.35 -3.09 15.52
C TRP A 227 8.20 -2.02 14.43
N GLN A 228 7.76 -0.82 14.82
CA GLN A 228 7.66 0.30 13.89
C GLN A 228 9.05 0.72 13.38
N GLN A 229 10.04 0.80 14.25
CA GLN A 229 11.42 1.12 13.87
C GLN A 229 12.04 0.06 12.97
N ALA A 230 11.78 -1.23 13.19
CA ALA A 230 12.25 -2.29 12.32
C ALA A 230 11.73 -2.12 10.88
N ARG A 231 10.43 -1.80 10.70
CA ARG A 231 9.83 -1.52 9.40
C ARG A 231 10.45 -0.29 8.72
N ILE A 232 10.64 0.80 9.47
CA ILE A 232 11.26 2.04 9.01
C ILE A 232 12.73 1.80 8.60
N THR A 233 13.48 1.05 9.39
CA THR A 233 14.88 0.72 9.12
C THR A 233 15.01 -0.12 7.85
N ALA A 234 14.13 -1.10 7.65
CA ALA A 234 14.09 -1.89 6.42
C ALA A 234 13.79 -1.02 5.18
N ALA A 235 12.85 -0.06 5.28
CA ALA A 235 12.56 0.89 4.22
C ALA A 235 13.76 1.76 3.85
N ARG A 236 14.46 2.29 4.85
CA ARG A 236 15.68 3.10 4.65
C ARG A 236 16.79 2.30 3.99
N ALA A 237 17.04 1.08 4.45
CA ALA A 237 18.04 0.19 3.86
C ALA A 237 17.75 -0.11 2.38
N ALA A 238 16.49 -0.39 2.04
CA ALA A 238 16.07 -0.62 0.66
C ALA A 238 16.28 0.62 -0.22
N THR A 239 15.97 1.82 0.28
CA THR A 239 16.17 3.09 -0.43
C THR A 239 17.65 3.36 -0.69
N TRP A 240 18.52 3.10 0.28
CA TRP A 240 19.97 3.25 0.11
C TRP A 240 20.55 2.27 -0.90
N ALA A 241 20.15 1.01 -0.85
CA ALA A 241 20.56 0.00 -1.84
C ALA A 241 20.19 0.41 -3.28
N GLN A 242 19.00 0.96 -3.48
CA GLN A 242 18.57 1.47 -4.79
C GLN A 242 19.39 2.69 -5.25
N GLY A 243 19.71 3.62 -4.34
CA GLY A 243 20.55 4.78 -4.61
C GLY A 243 21.94 4.36 -5.05
N SER A 244 22.57 3.43 -4.35
CA SER A 244 23.89 2.89 -4.66
C SER A 244 23.92 2.17 -6.03
N ALA A 245 22.91 1.36 -6.33
CA ALA A 245 22.80 0.67 -7.61
C ALA A 245 22.64 1.62 -8.81
N ARG A 246 22.00 2.78 -8.60
CA ARG A 246 21.89 3.83 -9.65
C ARG A 246 23.21 4.54 -9.89
N SER A 247 24.02 4.78 -8.85
CA SER A 247 25.31 5.49 -8.96
C SER A 247 26.39 4.64 -9.60
N THR A 248 26.30 3.30 -9.53
CA THR A 248 27.26 2.37 -10.13
C THR A 248 26.97 2.02 -11.59
N ARG A 249 25.87 2.46 -12.18
CA ARG A 249 25.63 2.28 -13.60
C ARG A 249 26.63 3.11 -14.42
N PRO A 250 27.51 2.49 -15.27
CA PRO A 250 28.43 3.24 -16.10
C PRO A 250 27.63 4.17 -17.01
N ARG A 251 28.00 5.43 -17.01
CA ARG A 251 27.48 6.43 -17.92
C ARG A 251 27.89 6.01 -19.33
N THR A 252 26.96 5.44 -20.10
CA THR A 252 27.22 5.12 -21.51
C THR A 252 27.46 6.46 -22.22
N THR A 253 28.72 6.79 -22.45
CA THR A 253 29.10 7.92 -23.28
C THR A 253 28.60 7.61 -24.70
N ALA A 254 27.65 8.38 -25.19
CA ALA A 254 27.21 8.32 -26.56
C ALA A 254 28.43 8.58 -27.44
N ARG A 255 28.86 7.55 -28.16
CA ARG A 255 29.94 7.61 -29.14
C ARG A 255 29.39 8.47 -30.30
N THR A 256 29.80 9.72 -30.35
CA THR A 256 29.57 10.58 -31.51
C THR A 256 30.20 9.96 -32.73
N HIS A 257 29.38 9.40 -33.61
CA HIS A 257 29.82 9.04 -34.97
C HIS A 257 30.10 10.32 -35.73
N THR A 258 31.39 10.60 -35.96
CA THR A 258 31.84 11.59 -36.96
C THR A 258 31.54 11.00 -38.32
N PRO A 259 30.79 11.67 -39.22
CA PRO A 259 30.61 11.19 -40.57
C PRO A 259 31.92 11.38 -41.34
N ALA A 260 32.43 10.29 -41.85
CA ALA A 260 33.62 10.29 -42.77
C ALA A 260 33.28 11.10 -44.04
N GLY A 261 34.10 12.10 -44.29
CA GLY A 261 33.98 12.97 -45.47
C GLY A 261 34.09 12.18 -46.76
N GLY A 262 33.05 12.31 -47.60
CA GLY A 262 33.06 11.80 -48.95
C GLY A 262 34.03 12.59 -49.85
N ALA A 263 35.05 11.92 -50.40
CA ALA A 263 35.93 12.45 -51.41
C ALA A 263 35.14 12.64 -52.73
N ARG A 264 35.15 13.88 -53.23
CA ARG A 264 34.75 14.21 -54.61
C ARG A 264 35.83 13.69 -55.58
N THR A 265 35.51 12.81 -56.50
CA THR A 265 36.24 12.59 -57.70
C THR A 265 35.53 13.33 -58.87
N ARG A 266 36.29 14.24 -59.48
CA ARG A 266 35.98 14.84 -60.80
C ARG A 266 36.30 13.84 -61.89
N ARG A 267 35.40 13.60 -62.80
CA ARG A 267 35.53 13.67 -64.24
C ARG A 267 34.16 13.71 -64.86
#